data_01f61368f651b7fa8d28987da1cb76f4
#
_entry.id   01f61368f651b7fa8d28987da1cb76f4
#
_cell.length_a   1.000
_cell.length_b   1.000
_cell.length_c   1.000
_cell.angle_alpha   90.00
_cell.angle_beta   90.00
_cell.angle_gamma   90.00
#
_symmetry.space_group_name_H-M   'P 1'
#
loop_
_entity.id
_entity.type
_entity.pdbx_description
1 polymer ?
#
loop_
_entity_poly.entity_id
_entity_poly.type
_entity_poly.pdbx_seq_one_letter_code
_entity_poly.pdbx_strand_id
1 'polypeptide(L)'
;MKIIHTADLHLGQILYQNYGREDEHNYFFQQLQEWCQQYSPDALVVSGDIFDIQHPVISVKRMFNDFFVRLHRSVPAMRIVIVAGNHDSAMRLHADNSIWGMGDVVLVGMPPVSNSHELPDGWQNDYIVRLPQGYIIAMPYYFGSRSQAVQSIVDFVANEYTDNKPVVLLGHLAVNGMDISGLGMDVGRLQVLNTDELGKGYDYMALGHIHRPQTLGFNDEFQPVSTYPSGIIRYSGSALHVSCDEKFPHSVSLVTIDHHGGPVTVERLRIQQLRHFFELPAEGVAQSVEEIFSSIMEFAETKQSGYFRLKINYDVELPPDLNQQIYSLIEPYNNEVRYNPKAIYFNAPEQLSHTDDNALGLAVIQQMTDPMDFIRQTIDQYPGLDIDMLAEAFKEVEDFLRTQSNQ
;
A
#
# COMPACT_ATOMS: atom_id res chain seq x y z
N MET A 1 -17.05 -0.25 20.58
CA MET A 1 -16.83 -0.79 19.22
C MET A 1 -15.44 -1.34 19.14
N LYS A 2 -15.26 -2.56 18.63
CA LYS A 2 -13.97 -3.21 18.44
C LYS A 2 -13.79 -3.54 16.96
N ILE A 3 -12.68 -3.12 16.35
CA ILE A 3 -12.42 -3.40 14.94
C ILE A 3 -11.02 -3.96 14.73
N ILE A 4 -10.84 -4.77 13.69
CA ILE A 4 -9.53 -5.07 13.12
C ILE A 4 -9.36 -4.22 11.86
N HIS A 5 -8.24 -3.50 11.75
CA HIS A 5 -7.91 -2.64 10.63
C HIS A 5 -6.66 -3.15 9.91
N THR A 6 -6.79 -3.42 8.63
CA THR A 6 -5.71 -3.78 7.69
C THR A 6 -5.84 -3.00 6.39
N ALA A 7 -4.78 -2.96 5.58
CA ALA A 7 -4.75 -2.26 4.29
C ALA A 7 -3.67 -2.88 3.38
N ASP A 8 -3.60 -2.38 2.16
CA ASP A 8 -2.48 -2.57 1.24
C ASP A 8 -2.08 -4.06 1.12
N LEU A 9 -3.07 -4.88 0.74
CA LEU A 9 -2.90 -6.33 0.61
C LEU A 9 -2.08 -6.69 -0.62
N HIS A 10 -2.17 -5.90 -1.69
CA HIS A 10 -1.49 -6.09 -2.96
C HIS A 10 -1.55 -7.54 -3.47
N LEU A 11 -2.77 -8.13 -3.44
CA LEU A 11 -2.98 -9.49 -3.90
C LEU A 11 -2.60 -9.63 -5.37
N GLY A 12 -1.78 -10.64 -5.66
CA GLY A 12 -1.26 -10.90 -7.00
C GLY A 12 0.04 -10.17 -7.32
N GLN A 13 0.66 -9.51 -6.34
CA GLN A 13 1.97 -8.91 -6.51
C GLN A 13 3.02 -9.95 -6.93
N ILE A 14 3.83 -9.57 -7.91
CA ILE A 14 4.98 -10.35 -8.36
C ILE A 14 6.25 -9.56 -8.02
N LEU A 15 6.99 -10.01 -7.02
CA LEU A 15 8.26 -9.38 -6.65
C LEU A 15 9.35 -9.71 -7.68
N TYR A 16 10.13 -8.66 -8.02
CA TYR A 16 11.30 -8.75 -8.90
C TYR A 16 11.01 -9.44 -10.25
N GLN A 17 9.77 -9.29 -10.76
CA GLN A 17 9.26 -9.85 -12.03
C GLN A 17 9.24 -11.40 -12.08
N ASN A 18 9.66 -12.10 -11.02
CA ASN A 18 9.83 -13.54 -11.03
C ASN A 18 9.03 -14.29 -9.95
N TYR A 19 8.70 -13.64 -8.84
CA TYR A 19 8.21 -14.33 -7.65
C TYR A 19 6.79 -13.94 -7.30
N GLY A 20 5.82 -14.81 -7.63
CA GLY A 20 4.46 -14.72 -7.10
C GLY A 20 4.44 -14.97 -5.59
N ARG A 21 3.47 -14.36 -4.90
CA ARG A 21 3.39 -14.33 -3.43
C ARG A 21 2.13 -14.96 -2.87
N GLU A 22 1.50 -15.85 -3.64
CA GLU A 22 0.23 -16.49 -3.26
C GLU A 22 0.31 -17.24 -1.92
N ASP A 23 1.41 -17.93 -1.66
CA ASP A 23 1.67 -18.65 -0.41
C ASP A 23 1.85 -17.69 0.79
N GLU A 24 2.53 -16.55 0.59
CA GLU A 24 2.70 -15.52 1.61
C GLU A 24 1.36 -14.85 1.95
N HIS A 25 0.54 -14.53 0.95
CA HIS A 25 -0.81 -14.00 1.18
C HIS A 25 -1.70 -15.00 1.91
N ASN A 26 -1.65 -16.29 1.55
CA ASN A 26 -2.42 -17.31 2.24
C ASN A 26 -1.97 -17.48 3.71
N TYR A 27 -0.67 -17.36 3.99
CA TYR A 27 -0.14 -17.38 5.34
C TYR A 27 -0.60 -16.18 6.17
N PHE A 28 -0.62 -14.98 5.58
CA PHE A 28 -1.20 -13.80 6.21
C PHE A 28 -2.71 -13.97 6.45
N PHE A 29 -3.46 -14.48 5.49
CA PHE A 29 -4.90 -14.71 5.62
C PHE A 29 -5.24 -15.70 6.73
N GLN A 30 -4.41 -16.70 6.95
CA GLN A 30 -4.56 -17.60 8.09
C GLN A 30 -4.45 -16.84 9.41
N GLN A 31 -3.41 -16.02 9.58
CA GLN A 31 -3.22 -15.20 10.78
C GLN A 31 -4.38 -14.23 10.99
N LEU A 32 -4.82 -13.55 9.92
CA LEU A 32 -5.96 -12.61 10.00
C LEU A 32 -7.24 -13.32 10.45
N GLN A 33 -7.51 -14.51 9.93
CA GLN A 33 -8.66 -15.32 10.35
C GLN A 33 -8.56 -15.74 11.82
N GLU A 34 -7.39 -16.17 12.27
CA GLU A 34 -7.14 -16.55 13.67
C GLU A 34 -7.38 -15.35 14.61
N TRP A 35 -6.92 -14.15 14.27
CA TRP A 35 -7.18 -12.94 15.05
C TRP A 35 -8.66 -12.55 15.05
N CYS A 36 -9.35 -12.62 13.92
CA CYS A 36 -10.78 -12.36 13.87
C CYS A 36 -11.58 -13.33 14.75
N GLN A 37 -11.19 -14.60 14.79
CA GLN A 37 -11.82 -15.60 15.68
C GLN A 37 -11.48 -15.34 17.16
N GLN A 38 -10.22 -15.03 17.46
CA GLN A 38 -9.75 -14.80 18.82
C GLN A 38 -10.38 -13.56 19.46
N TYR A 39 -10.39 -12.44 18.73
CA TYR A 39 -10.80 -11.15 19.26
C TYR A 39 -12.29 -10.86 19.04
N SER A 40 -12.94 -11.59 18.14
CA SER A 40 -14.36 -11.41 17.78
C SER A 40 -14.73 -9.93 17.58
N PRO A 41 -14.09 -9.21 16.64
CA PRO A 41 -14.36 -7.80 16.42
C PRO A 41 -15.75 -7.58 15.84
N ASP A 42 -16.32 -6.38 16.07
CA ASP A 42 -17.58 -5.95 15.47
C ASP A 42 -17.44 -5.77 13.94
N ALA A 43 -16.24 -5.35 13.49
CA ALA A 43 -15.93 -5.26 12.08
C ALA A 43 -14.44 -5.53 11.77
N LEU A 44 -14.20 -6.08 10.57
CA LEU A 44 -12.94 -6.01 9.86
C LEU A 44 -13.03 -4.89 8.83
N VAL A 45 -12.10 -3.92 8.87
CA VAL A 45 -12.01 -2.84 7.88
C VAL A 45 -10.73 -2.99 7.06
N VAL A 46 -10.85 -2.86 5.73
CA VAL A 46 -9.74 -2.98 4.79
C VAL A 46 -9.62 -1.69 3.99
N SER A 47 -8.56 -0.94 4.24
CA SER A 47 -8.35 0.43 3.77
C SER A 47 -7.65 0.49 2.40
N GLY A 48 -8.20 -0.17 1.39
CA GLY A 48 -7.76 -0.06 -0.02
C GLY A 48 -6.55 -0.92 -0.38
N ASP A 49 -6.19 -0.83 -1.67
CA ASP A 49 -5.15 -1.58 -2.33
C ASP A 49 -5.24 -3.09 -2.06
N ILE A 50 -6.43 -3.62 -2.40
CA ILE A 50 -6.77 -5.03 -2.26
C ILE A 50 -5.94 -5.85 -3.26
N PHE A 51 -5.89 -5.36 -4.51
CA PHE A 51 -5.15 -5.98 -5.60
C PHE A 51 -3.94 -5.13 -5.97
N ASP A 52 -2.87 -5.79 -6.44
CA ASP A 52 -1.66 -5.10 -6.90
C ASP A 52 -1.88 -4.32 -8.21
N ILE A 53 -2.82 -4.78 -9.03
CA ILE A 53 -3.18 -4.15 -10.30
C ILE A 53 -4.70 -4.10 -10.50
N GLN A 54 -5.18 -3.13 -11.28
CA GLN A 54 -6.61 -2.91 -11.57
C GLN A 54 -7.32 -4.12 -12.22
N HIS A 55 -6.57 -5.00 -12.90
CA HIS A 55 -7.07 -6.17 -13.60
C HIS A 55 -6.40 -7.44 -13.09
N PRO A 56 -6.70 -7.88 -11.85
CA PRO A 56 -6.12 -9.10 -11.30
C PRO A 56 -6.51 -10.33 -12.12
N VAL A 57 -5.60 -11.28 -12.23
CA VAL A 57 -5.89 -12.56 -12.86
C VAL A 57 -6.94 -13.34 -12.06
N ILE A 58 -7.63 -14.25 -12.73
CA ILE A 58 -8.78 -14.98 -12.14
C ILE A 58 -8.39 -15.73 -10.86
N SER A 59 -7.20 -16.33 -10.80
CA SER A 59 -6.71 -17.03 -9.61
C SER A 59 -6.59 -16.12 -8.39
N VAL A 60 -6.10 -14.89 -8.59
CA VAL A 60 -5.97 -13.88 -7.52
C VAL A 60 -7.35 -13.42 -7.04
N LYS A 61 -8.29 -13.15 -7.96
CA LYS A 61 -9.66 -12.81 -7.60
C LYS A 61 -10.35 -13.97 -6.85
N ARG A 62 -10.10 -15.19 -7.27
CA ARG A 62 -10.61 -16.38 -6.57
C ARG A 62 -10.03 -16.51 -5.16
N MET A 63 -8.72 -16.30 -4.97
CA MET A 63 -8.09 -16.31 -3.64
C MET A 63 -8.75 -15.29 -2.70
N PHE A 64 -9.00 -14.06 -3.17
CA PHE A 64 -9.75 -13.04 -2.43
C PHE A 64 -11.15 -13.55 -2.04
N ASN A 65 -11.93 -14.02 -3.01
CA ASN A 65 -13.29 -14.48 -2.77
C ASN A 65 -13.33 -15.64 -1.77
N ASP A 66 -12.49 -16.67 -1.98
CA ASP A 66 -12.43 -17.86 -1.13
C ASP A 66 -12.05 -17.51 0.30
N PHE A 67 -11.14 -16.54 0.50
CA PHE A 67 -10.75 -16.08 1.83
C PHE A 67 -11.90 -15.36 2.54
N PHE A 68 -12.48 -14.33 1.92
CA PHE A 68 -13.51 -13.52 2.60
C PHE A 68 -14.82 -14.29 2.85
N VAL A 69 -15.19 -15.21 1.96
CA VAL A 69 -16.30 -16.15 2.19
C VAL A 69 -16.00 -17.07 3.38
N ARG A 70 -14.80 -17.63 3.45
CA ARG A 70 -14.38 -18.49 4.56
C ARG A 70 -14.34 -17.71 5.89
N LEU A 71 -13.79 -16.49 5.85
CA LEU A 71 -13.71 -15.61 7.01
C LEU A 71 -15.09 -15.25 7.55
N HIS A 72 -16.00 -14.82 6.68
CA HIS A 72 -17.38 -14.52 7.06
C HIS A 72 -18.09 -15.73 7.70
N ARG A 73 -17.89 -16.93 7.14
CA ARG A 73 -18.44 -18.16 7.73
C ARG A 73 -17.87 -18.49 9.10
N SER A 74 -16.62 -18.14 9.34
CA SER A 74 -15.92 -18.44 10.61
C SER A 74 -16.28 -17.45 11.72
N VAL A 75 -16.66 -16.20 11.37
CA VAL A 75 -17.05 -15.13 12.31
C VAL A 75 -18.29 -14.42 11.74
N PRO A 76 -19.47 -15.07 11.74
CA PRO A 76 -20.64 -14.58 11.01
C PRO A 76 -21.26 -13.30 11.59
N ALA A 77 -20.96 -12.95 12.84
CA ALA A 77 -21.43 -11.70 13.46
C ALA A 77 -20.56 -10.47 13.10
N MET A 78 -19.39 -10.70 12.52
CA MET A 78 -18.46 -9.63 12.15
C MET A 78 -18.84 -9.03 10.79
N ARG A 79 -18.96 -7.70 10.74
CA ARG A 79 -19.11 -6.97 9.48
C ARG A 79 -17.74 -6.85 8.78
N ILE A 80 -17.71 -7.00 7.47
CA ILE A 80 -16.50 -6.76 6.68
C ILE A 80 -16.74 -5.54 5.79
N VAL A 81 -15.87 -4.52 5.91
CA VAL A 81 -16.00 -3.27 5.14
C VAL A 81 -14.69 -3.02 4.41
N ILE A 82 -14.77 -2.95 3.09
CA ILE A 82 -13.61 -2.83 2.20
C ILE A 82 -13.81 -1.60 1.31
N VAL A 83 -12.82 -0.74 1.23
CA VAL A 83 -12.80 0.38 0.27
C VAL A 83 -11.76 0.13 -0.82
N ALA A 84 -11.95 0.72 -2.01
CA ALA A 84 -10.94 0.68 -3.06
C ALA A 84 -9.76 1.60 -2.74
N GLY A 85 -8.55 1.14 -3.06
CA GLY A 85 -7.33 1.95 -3.13
C GLY A 85 -7.05 2.43 -4.54
N ASN A 86 -5.85 3.01 -4.76
CA ASN A 86 -5.44 3.51 -6.08
C ASN A 86 -5.02 2.39 -7.05
N HIS A 87 -4.59 1.23 -6.54
CA HIS A 87 -4.30 0.05 -7.34
C HIS A 87 -5.56 -0.71 -7.77
N ASP A 88 -6.68 -0.52 -7.07
CA ASP A 88 -7.93 -1.22 -7.34
C ASP A 88 -8.70 -0.60 -8.53
N SER A 89 -9.46 -1.42 -9.23
CA SER A 89 -10.48 -0.92 -10.14
C SER A 89 -11.75 -0.56 -9.36
N ALA A 90 -11.93 0.73 -9.09
CA ALA A 90 -13.07 1.27 -8.34
C ALA A 90 -14.42 0.73 -8.84
N MET A 91 -14.62 0.74 -10.17
CA MET A 91 -15.86 0.31 -10.83
C MET A 91 -16.11 -1.19 -10.69
N ARG A 92 -15.06 -2.02 -10.78
CA ARG A 92 -15.20 -3.48 -10.64
C ARG A 92 -15.48 -3.89 -9.18
N LEU A 93 -14.80 -3.24 -8.24
CA LEU A 93 -15.05 -3.50 -6.82
C LEU A 93 -16.47 -3.07 -6.44
N HIS A 94 -16.92 -1.92 -6.94
CA HIS A 94 -18.29 -1.43 -6.71
C HIS A 94 -19.36 -2.37 -7.32
N ALA A 95 -19.12 -2.89 -8.52
CA ALA A 95 -20.05 -3.81 -9.18
C ALA A 95 -20.25 -5.12 -8.38
N ASP A 96 -19.23 -5.58 -7.66
CA ASP A 96 -19.30 -6.77 -6.83
C ASP A 96 -20.09 -6.54 -5.52
N ASN A 97 -20.32 -5.28 -5.08
CA ASN A 97 -20.95 -4.93 -3.82
C ASN A 97 -22.36 -5.53 -3.65
N SER A 98 -23.15 -5.58 -4.72
CA SER A 98 -24.52 -6.12 -4.67
C SER A 98 -24.55 -7.61 -4.30
N ILE A 99 -23.54 -8.38 -4.70
CA ILE A 99 -23.42 -9.81 -4.40
C ILE A 99 -22.87 -9.98 -2.97
N TRP A 100 -21.84 -9.24 -2.62
CA TRP A 100 -21.18 -9.32 -1.33
C TRP A 100 -22.06 -8.81 -0.19
N GLY A 101 -22.90 -7.80 -0.44
CA GLY A 101 -23.85 -7.25 0.53
C GLY A 101 -24.88 -8.27 1.05
N MET A 102 -25.15 -9.34 0.29
CA MET A 102 -25.98 -10.46 0.75
C MET A 102 -25.34 -11.26 1.91
N GLY A 103 -24.01 -11.16 2.08
CA GLY A 103 -23.23 -11.83 3.12
C GLY A 103 -22.62 -10.89 4.15
N ASP A 104 -23.23 -9.73 4.41
CA ASP A 104 -22.72 -8.73 5.37
C ASP A 104 -21.31 -8.21 5.08
N VAL A 105 -20.87 -8.28 3.82
CA VAL A 105 -19.63 -7.68 3.31
C VAL A 105 -19.97 -6.48 2.47
N VAL A 106 -19.38 -5.32 2.78
CA VAL A 106 -19.59 -4.05 2.08
C VAL A 106 -18.35 -3.69 1.30
N LEU A 107 -18.50 -3.55 -0.03
CA LEU A 107 -17.43 -3.13 -0.93
C LEU A 107 -17.73 -1.73 -1.48
N VAL A 108 -16.95 -0.74 -1.10
CA VAL A 108 -17.12 0.64 -1.59
C VAL A 108 -15.98 0.98 -2.55
N GLY A 109 -16.28 0.92 -3.85
CA GLY A 109 -15.29 1.21 -4.90
C GLY A 109 -15.35 2.64 -5.40
N MET A 110 -16.55 3.17 -5.63
CA MET A 110 -16.75 4.49 -6.22
C MET A 110 -16.88 5.57 -5.17
N PRO A 111 -16.29 6.77 -5.37
CA PRO A 111 -16.47 7.89 -4.47
C PRO A 111 -17.91 8.46 -4.55
N PRO A 112 -18.39 9.14 -3.47
CA PRO A 112 -19.75 9.66 -3.41
C PRO A 112 -20.00 10.91 -4.27
N VAL A 113 -18.96 11.47 -4.88
CA VAL A 113 -19.04 12.78 -5.53
C VAL A 113 -19.07 12.65 -7.04
N SER A 114 -20.11 13.20 -7.65
CA SER A 114 -20.16 13.51 -9.07
C SER A 114 -19.43 14.83 -9.37
N ASN A 115 -19.27 15.18 -10.64
CA ASN A 115 -18.68 16.46 -11.09
C ASN A 115 -19.40 17.72 -10.52
N SER A 116 -20.58 17.60 -9.91
CA SER A 116 -21.36 18.69 -9.33
C SER A 116 -21.02 19.03 -7.87
N HIS A 117 -20.09 18.32 -7.22
CA HIS A 117 -19.77 18.46 -5.79
C HIS A 117 -20.94 18.15 -4.82
N GLU A 118 -22.09 17.75 -5.35
CA GLU A 118 -23.26 17.35 -4.54
C GLU A 118 -23.27 15.84 -4.34
N LEU A 119 -23.61 15.42 -3.14
CA LEU A 119 -23.79 14.00 -2.84
C LEU A 119 -25.06 13.50 -3.54
N PRO A 120 -25.03 12.34 -4.23
CA PRO A 120 -26.20 11.79 -4.89
C PRO A 120 -27.28 11.39 -3.88
N ASP A 121 -28.56 11.42 -4.28
CA ASP A 121 -29.67 11.00 -3.44
C ASP A 121 -29.44 9.56 -2.92
N GLY A 122 -29.65 9.34 -1.62
CA GLY A 122 -29.51 8.03 -0.99
C GLY A 122 -28.08 7.59 -0.68
N TRP A 123 -27.08 8.45 -0.87
CA TRP A 123 -25.65 8.18 -0.61
C TRP A 123 -25.38 7.61 0.79
N GLN A 124 -26.23 7.90 1.77
CA GLN A 124 -26.09 7.40 3.14
C GLN A 124 -26.06 5.86 3.23
N ASN A 125 -26.71 5.19 2.28
CA ASN A 125 -26.77 3.73 2.28
C ASN A 125 -25.51 3.10 1.66
N ASP A 126 -24.79 3.86 0.83
CA ASP A 126 -23.62 3.37 0.12
C ASP A 126 -22.33 3.60 0.92
N TYR A 127 -22.29 4.66 1.75
CA TYR A 127 -21.06 5.08 2.43
C TYR A 127 -21.11 5.01 3.95
N ILE A 128 -22.28 4.82 4.56
CA ILE A 128 -22.43 4.68 6.01
C ILE A 128 -22.85 3.27 6.36
N VAL A 129 -21.93 2.50 6.93
CA VAL A 129 -22.20 1.17 7.48
C VAL A 129 -22.59 1.30 8.94
N ARG A 130 -23.85 0.95 9.23
CA ARG A 130 -24.41 1.02 10.58
C ARG A 130 -24.21 -0.32 11.29
N LEU A 131 -23.59 -0.27 12.46
CA LEU A 131 -23.42 -1.39 13.36
C LEU A 131 -24.18 -1.14 14.66
N PRO A 132 -24.57 -2.17 15.39
CA PRO A 132 -25.11 -1.98 16.74
C PRO A 132 -24.18 -1.21 17.67
N GLN A 133 -22.84 -1.28 17.44
CA GLN A 133 -21.80 -0.71 18.28
C GLN A 133 -21.28 0.65 17.77
N GLY A 134 -21.59 1.06 16.53
CA GLY A 134 -21.07 2.32 15.97
C GLY A 134 -21.29 2.46 14.48
N TYR A 135 -20.62 3.43 13.90
CA TYR A 135 -20.74 3.79 12.49
C TYR A 135 -19.38 3.71 11.80
N ILE A 136 -19.37 3.19 10.57
CA ILE A 136 -18.19 3.21 9.70
C ILE A 136 -18.54 4.02 8.46
N ILE A 137 -17.83 5.11 8.23
CA ILE A 137 -17.92 5.90 7.02
C ILE A 137 -16.85 5.37 6.05
N ALA A 138 -17.28 4.78 4.94
CA ALA A 138 -16.39 4.10 3.99
C ALA A 138 -16.09 5.01 2.78
N MET A 139 -14.87 5.56 2.72
CA MET A 139 -14.43 6.47 1.68
C MET A 139 -13.33 5.84 0.83
N PRO A 140 -13.60 5.42 -0.41
CA PRO A 140 -12.57 4.85 -1.29
C PRO A 140 -11.57 5.91 -1.76
N TYR A 141 -10.49 5.45 -2.40
CA TYR A 141 -9.52 6.32 -3.05
C TYR A 141 -10.18 7.19 -4.11
N TYR A 142 -9.87 8.49 -4.11
CA TYR A 142 -10.47 9.45 -5.03
C TYR A 142 -9.53 10.62 -5.31
N PHE A 143 -9.42 11.02 -6.57
CA PHE A 143 -8.72 12.24 -6.99
C PHE A 143 -9.68 13.44 -6.96
N GLY A 144 -9.36 14.49 -6.22
CA GLY A 144 -10.14 15.72 -6.21
C GLY A 144 -10.30 16.35 -4.82
N SER A 145 -11.05 17.45 -4.74
CA SER A 145 -11.34 18.14 -3.46
C SER A 145 -12.30 17.30 -2.62
N ARG A 146 -11.78 16.67 -1.60
CA ARG A 146 -12.48 15.68 -0.77
C ARG A 146 -13.06 16.25 0.51
N SER A 147 -12.45 17.30 1.01
CA SER A 147 -12.74 17.83 2.34
C SER A 147 -14.22 18.12 2.54
N GLN A 148 -14.89 18.72 1.56
CA GLN A 148 -16.31 19.05 1.67
C GLN A 148 -17.20 17.79 1.70
N ALA A 149 -16.96 16.81 0.83
CA ALA A 149 -17.76 15.58 0.80
C ALA A 149 -17.56 14.77 2.11
N VAL A 150 -16.32 14.59 2.55
CA VAL A 150 -16.02 13.89 3.81
C VAL A 150 -16.67 14.61 4.98
N GLN A 151 -16.51 15.93 5.09
CA GLN A 151 -17.11 16.71 6.17
C GLN A 151 -18.64 16.63 6.15
N SER A 152 -19.29 16.73 4.98
CA SER A 152 -20.75 16.60 4.87
C SER A 152 -21.26 15.23 5.33
N ILE A 153 -20.51 14.16 5.05
CA ILE A 153 -20.86 12.82 5.51
C ILE A 153 -20.69 12.69 7.03
N VAL A 154 -19.59 13.20 7.57
CA VAL A 154 -19.34 13.20 9.02
C VAL A 154 -20.38 14.05 9.75
N ASP A 155 -20.70 15.25 9.24
CA ASP A 155 -21.72 16.12 9.81
C ASP A 155 -23.12 15.48 9.79
N PHE A 156 -23.45 14.77 8.70
CA PHE A 156 -24.70 13.99 8.63
C PHE A 156 -24.73 12.92 9.73
N VAL A 157 -23.66 12.15 9.92
CA VAL A 157 -23.56 11.13 10.97
C VAL A 157 -23.73 11.78 12.36
N ALA A 158 -23.07 12.92 12.61
CA ALA A 158 -23.14 13.63 13.88
C ALA A 158 -24.55 14.19 14.18
N ASN A 159 -25.27 14.62 13.14
CA ASN A 159 -26.61 15.21 13.30
C ASN A 159 -27.72 14.16 13.40
N GLU A 160 -27.63 13.09 12.62
CA GLU A 160 -28.69 12.07 12.54
C GLU A 160 -28.55 10.97 13.61
N TYR A 161 -27.31 10.68 14.04
CA TYR A 161 -27.00 9.59 14.97
C TYR A 161 -26.50 10.15 16.31
N THR A 162 -27.42 10.55 17.18
CA THR A 162 -27.13 11.16 18.48
C THR A 162 -27.00 10.17 19.64
N ASP A 163 -26.79 8.89 19.32
CA ASP A 163 -26.73 7.80 20.30
C ASP A 163 -25.35 7.60 20.94
N ASN A 164 -24.45 8.56 20.77
CA ASN A 164 -23.10 8.58 21.35
C ASN A 164 -22.21 7.38 20.99
N LYS A 165 -22.51 6.70 19.87
CA LYS A 165 -21.72 5.56 19.39
C LYS A 165 -20.48 6.00 18.62
N PRO A 166 -19.39 5.23 18.66
CA PRO A 166 -18.17 5.48 17.90
C PRO A 166 -18.38 5.68 16.41
N VAL A 167 -17.59 6.61 15.85
CA VAL A 167 -17.56 6.89 14.41
C VAL A 167 -16.15 6.59 13.89
N VAL A 168 -16.07 5.65 12.96
CA VAL A 168 -14.82 5.28 12.25
C VAL A 168 -14.88 5.81 10.83
N LEU A 169 -13.86 6.53 10.39
CA LEU A 169 -13.68 6.93 9.00
C LEU A 169 -12.64 6.01 8.35
N LEU A 170 -13.08 5.23 7.36
CA LEU A 170 -12.24 4.32 6.58
C LEU A 170 -11.86 4.99 5.27
N GLY A 171 -10.57 5.04 4.94
CA GLY A 171 -10.09 5.70 3.73
C GLY A 171 -8.77 5.18 3.20
N HIS A 172 -8.42 5.63 1.96
CA HIS A 172 -7.16 5.31 1.31
C HIS A 172 -6.57 6.57 0.71
N LEU A 173 -5.61 7.20 1.39
CA LEU A 173 -5.04 8.49 1.02
C LEU A 173 -3.76 8.80 1.79
N ALA A 174 -2.94 9.72 1.29
CA ALA A 174 -1.76 10.23 1.98
C ALA A 174 -2.09 11.50 2.78
N VAL A 175 -1.55 11.59 4.00
CA VAL A 175 -1.71 12.73 4.91
C VAL A 175 -0.37 13.38 5.18
N ASN A 176 -0.33 14.72 5.20
CA ASN A 176 0.87 15.47 5.53
C ASN A 176 1.36 15.18 6.96
N GLY A 177 2.66 15.02 7.11
CA GLY A 177 3.31 14.69 8.38
C GLY A 177 3.49 13.20 8.65
N MET A 178 3.16 12.34 7.67
CA MET A 178 3.43 10.90 7.72
C MET A 178 4.80 10.57 7.16
N ASP A 179 5.40 9.51 7.71
CA ASP A 179 6.62 8.93 7.16
C ASP A 179 6.27 8.09 5.92
N ILE A 180 6.72 8.57 4.77
CA ILE A 180 6.53 7.93 3.46
C ILE A 180 7.71 7.04 3.05
N SER A 181 8.65 6.77 3.95
CA SER A 181 9.77 5.87 3.70
C SER A 181 9.25 4.46 3.35
N GLY A 182 9.79 3.87 2.29
CA GLY A 182 9.33 2.58 1.75
C GLY A 182 8.26 2.68 0.66
N LEU A 183 7.64 3.84 0.43
CA LEU A 183 6.88 4.07 -0.80
C LEU A 183 7.88 4.18 -1.96
N GLY A 184 7.74 3.31 -2.96
CA GLY A 184 8.54 3.34 -4.17
C GLY A 184 8.35 4.63 -5.00
N MET A 185 8.80 4.63 -6.26
CA MET A 185 8.84 5.81 -7.15
C MET A 185 7.50 6.50 -7.47
N ASP A 186 6.38 6.03 -6.95
CA ASP A 186 5.07 6.67 -7.12
C ASP A 186 4.83 7.95 -6.28
N VAL A 187 5.83 8.37 -5.50
CA VAL A 187 5.77 9.59 -4.66
C VAL A 187 5.48 10.86 -5.47
N GLY A 188 5.89 10.94 -6.73
CA GLY A 188 5.67 12.12 -7.60
C GLY A 188 4.21 12.36 -8.02
N ARG A 189 3.31 11.40 -7.82
CA ARG A 189 1.86 11.53 -8.07
C ARG A 189 1.04 11.52 -6.78
N LEU A 190 1.69 11.52 -5.62
CA LEU A 190 1.02 11.42 -4.34
C LEU A 190 0.27 12.73 -4.04
N GLN A 191 -1.05 12.69 -4.06
CA GLN A 191 -1.84 13.79 -3.54
C GLN A 191 -1.88 13.70 -2.01
N VAL A 192 -1.10 14.56 -1.36
CA VAL A 192 -1.03 14.64 0.10
C VAL A 192 -2.06 15.65 0.60
N LEU A 193 -2.94 15.24 1.51
CA LEU A 193 -3.90 16.11 2.16
C LEU A 193 -3.36 16.65 3.49
N ASN A 194 -3.69 17.89 3.79
CA ASN A 194 -3.41 18.44 5.12
C ASN A 194 -4.47 17.94 6.12
N THR A 195 -4.12 17.93 7.39
CA THR A 195 -5.01 17.43 8.45
C THR A 195 -6.32 18.21 8.60
N ASP A 196 -6.35 19.49 8.24
CA ASP A 196 -7.55 20.32 8.22
C ASP A 196 -8.51 19.97 7.07
N GLU A 197 -8.03 19.26 6.05
CA GLU A 197 -8.83 18.78 4.92
C GLU A 197 -9.51 17.41 5.20
N LEU A 198 -9.19 16.76 6.32
CA LEU A 198 -9.68 15.41 6.62
C LEU A 198 -11.05 15.38 7.31
N GLY A 199 -11.66 16.54 7.57
CA GLY A 199 -12.88 16.63 8.35
C GLY A 199 -12.66 16.42 9.85
N LYS A 200 -13.74 16.54 10.63
CA LYS A 200 -13.74 16.43 12.11
C LYS A 200 -14.98 15.67 12.57
N GLY A 201 -14.92 15.04 13.75
CA GLY A 201 -16.07 14.37 14.35
C GLY A 201 -16.07 12.84 14.16
N TYR A 202 -14.93 12.26 13.82
CA TYR A 202 -14.68 10.81 13.91
C TYR A 202 -13.76 10.51 15.10
N ASP A 203 -13.82 9.29 15.62
CA ASP A 203 -12.97 8.83 16.73
C ASP A 203 -11.68 8.18 16.23
N TYR A 204 -11.77 7.49 15.10
CA TYR A 204 -10.67 6.78 14.48
C TYR A 204 -10.75 6.88 12.95
N MET A 205 -9.64 7.29 12.33
CA MET A 205 -9.47 7.26 10.89
C MET A 205 -8.57 6.10 10.51
N ALA A 206 -9.14 5.09 9.86
CA ALA A 206 -8.48 3.89 9.38
C ALA A 206 -7.96 4.12 7.96
N LEU A 207 -6.65 4.27 7.78
CA LEU A 207 -6.03 4.60 6.49
C LEU A 207 -5.17 3.46 5.94
N GLY A 208 -5.16 3.34 4.61
CA GLY A 208 -4.19 2.65 3.77
C GLY A 208 -3.45 3.63 2.87
N HIS A 209 -2.65 3.12 1.94
CA HIS A 209 -1.80 3.83 1.00
C HIS A 209 -0.34 3.98 1.46
N ILE A 210 -0.09 4.11 2.74
CA ILE A 210 1.27 4.16 3.29
C ILE A 210 1.56 2.84 3.96
N HIS A 211 2.58 2.13 3.45
CA HIS A 211 2.88 0.75 3.85
C HIS A 211 3.46 0.62 5.26
N ARG A 212 4.03 1.72 5.80
CA ARG A 212 4.54 1.73 7.17
C ARG A 212 3.41 1.88 8.19
N PRO A 213 3.24 0.93 9.14
CA PRO A 213 2.28 1.06 10.23
C PRO A 213 2.64 2.25 11.13
N GLN A 214 1.79 3.28 11.17
CA GLN A 214 2.08 4.50 11.92
C GLN A 214 0.81 5.24 12.32
N THR A 215 0.92 6.07 13.35
CA THR A 215 -0.17 6.92 13.83
C THR A 215 0.27 8.37 13.79
N LEU A 216 -0.53 9.23 13.18
CA LEU A 216 -0.23 10.64 13.06
C LEU A 216 -0.11 11.29 14.45
N GLY A 217 0.99 11.99 14.69
CA GLY A 217 1.25 12.64 15.97
C GLY A 217 1.80 11.74 17.07
N PHE A 218 2.13 10.48 16.75
CA PHE A 218 2.72 9.53 17.70
C PHE A 218 4.04 8.99 17.14
N ASN A 219 4.96 8.67 18.03
CA ASN A 219 6.18 7.94 17.68
C ASN A 219 5.91 6.42 17.58
N ASP A 220 6.94 5.65 17.24
CA ASP A 220 6.86 4.18 17.10
C ASP A 220 6.48 3.46 18.41
N GLU A 221 6.72 4.10 19.55
CA GLU A 221 6.37 3.61 20.89
C GLU A 221 4.94 3.99 21.32
N PHE A 222 4.19 4.61 20.39
CA PHE A 222 2.83 5.12 20.62
C PHE A 222 2.77 6.24 21.68
N GLN A 223 3.85 7.03 21.79
CA GLN A 223 3.87 8.22 22.64
C GLN A 223 3.50 9.45 21.79
N PRO A 224 2.62 10.34 22.29
CA PRO A 224 2.23 11.55 21.57
C PRO A 224 3.44 12.47 21.34
N VAL A 225 3.63 12.89 20.08
CA VAL A 225 4.64 13.91 19.69
C VAL A 225 3.99 15.20 19.21
N SER A 226 2.69 15.13 18.84
CA SER A 226 1.86 16.28 18.49
C SER A 226 0.39 15.98 18.80
N THR A 227 -0.45 17.00 18.85
CA THR A 227 -1.90 16.87 19.06
C THR A 227 -2.66 17.22 17.80
N TYR A 228 -3.57 16.32 17.39
CA TYR A 228 -4.50 16.55 16.29
C TYR A 228 -5.92 16.71 16.85
N PRO A 229 -6.72 17.64 16.29
CA PRO A 229 -8.02 18.01 16.86
C PRO A 229 -9.13 16.97 16.62
N SER A 230 -8.87 15.95 15.82
CA SER A 230 -9.88 14.96 15.40
C SER A 230 -9.31 13.59 15.61
N GLY A 231 -9.87 12.78 16.52
CA GLY A 231 -9.61 11.36 16.65
C GLY A 231 -8.18 10.86 16.41
N ILE A 232 -8.00 9.56 16.38
CA ILE A 232 -6.72 8.93 16.01
C ILE A 232 -6.69 8.67 14.52
N ILE A 233 -5.69 9.19 13.81
CA ILE A 233 -5.43 8.95 12.38
C ILE A 233 -4.30 7.93 12.27
N ARG A 234 -4.59 6.76 11.67
CA ARG A 234 -3.64 5.66 11.64
C ARG A 234 -3.62 4.92 10.32
N TYR A 235 -2.40 4.62 9.86
CA TYR A 235 -2.11 3.62 8.82
C TYR A 235 -1.85 2.28 9.47
N SER A 236 -2.56 1.22 9.04
CA SER A 236 -2.23 -0.14 9.46
C SER A 236 -0.94 -0.64 8.85
N GLY A 237 -0.59 -0.09 7.69
CA GLY A 237 0.50 -0.53 6.84
C GLY A 237 0.13 -1.73 5.97
N SER A 238 1.03 -2.11 5.06
CA SER A 238 0.85 -3.27 4.18
C SER A 238 0.92 -4.59 4.95
N ALA A 239 0.18 -5.59 4.43
CA ALA A 239 0.18 -6.93 5.02
C ALA A 239 1.53 -7.65 4.86
N LEU A 240 2.15 -7.49 3.70
CA LEU A 240 3.45 -8.07 3.37
C LEU A 240 4.41 -6.94 2.99
N HIS A 241 5.71 -7.18 3.09
CA HIS A 241 6.70 -6.26 2.55
C HIS A 241 6.47 -6.09 1.04
N VAL A 242 6.19 -4.88 0.59
CA VAL A 242 6.02 -4.55 -0.83
C VAL A 242 7.37 -4.28 -1.49
N SER A 243 8.35 -3.85 -0.69
CA SER A 243 9.74 -3.62 -1.11
C SER A 243 10.73 -4.15 -0.08
N CYS A 244 11.95 -4.51 -0.53
CA CYS A 244 13.07 -4.87 0.35
C CYS A 244 13.57 -3.71 1.22
N ASP A 245 13.15 -2.49 0.93
CA ASP A 245 13.51 -1.29 1.69
C ASP A 245 12.61 -1.05 2.91
N GLU A 246 11.53 -1.79 3.02
CA GLU A 246 10.63 -1.77 4.17
C GLU A 246 11.24 -2.54 5.36
N LYS A 247 12.07 -1.84 6.17
CA LYS A 247 12.75 -2.43 7.34
C LYS A 247 11.95 -2.37 8.65
N PHE A 248 10.68 -2.01 8.57
CA PHE A 248 9.77 -1.92 9.71
C PHE A 248 8.92 -3.19 9.86
N PRO A 249 8.46 -3.51 11.11
CA PRO A 249 7.57 -4.65 11.32
C PRO A 249 6.17 -4.36 10.79
N HIS A 250 5.60 -5.30 10.03
CA HIS A 250 4.22 -5.24 9.56
C HIS A 250 3.25 -5.72 10.63
N SER A 251 2.07 -5.10 10.68
CA SER A 251 1.04 -5.42 11.66
C SER A 251 -0.34 -5.06 11.16
N VAL A 252 -1.37 -5.72 11.69
CA VAL A 252 -2.74 -5.19 11.66
C VAL A 252 -3.05 -4.48 12.97
N SER A 253 -4.05 -3.61 12.99
CA SER A 253 -4.42 -2.84 14.18
C SER A 253 -5.69 -3.39 14.78
N LEU A 254 -5.65 -3.83 16.04
CA LEU A 254 -6.84 -4.09 16.85
C LEU A 254 -7.21 -2.80 17.58
N VAL A 255 -8.36 -2.24 17.25
CA VAL A 255 -8.81 -0.94 17.75
C VAL A 255 -10.05 -1.12 18.61
N THR A 256 -10.05 -0.51 19.78
CA THR A 256 -11.20 -0.47 20.68
C THR A 256 -11.57 0.97 20.97
N ILE A 257 -12.85 1.31 20.73
CA ILE A 257 -13.42 2.63 20.97
C ILE A 257 -14.63 2.45 21.89
N ASP A 258 -14.60 3.11 23.04
CA ASP A 258 -15.62 2.94 24.07
C ASP A 258 -16.93 3.63 23.65
N HIS A 259 -16.86 4.94 23.40
CA HIS A 259 -17.99 5.77 22.96
C HIS A 259 -17.47 6.93 22.10
N HIS A 260 -18.35 7.67 21.43
CA HIS A 260 -17.95 8.83 20.64
C HIS A 260 -17.29 9.91 21.52
N GLY A 261 -16.13 10.39 21.06
CA GLY A 261 -15.27 11.32 21.84
C GLY A 261 -14.55 10.68 23.03
N GLY A 262 -14.71 9.36 23.21
CA GLY A 262 -14.06 8.60 24.27
C GLY A 262 -12.65 8.12 23.93
N PRO A 263 -12.02 7.37 24.85
CA PRO A 263 -10.68 6.83 24.60
C PRO A 263 -10.66 5.81 23.48
N VAL A 264 -9.63 5.91 22.62
CA VAL A 264 -9.33 4.95 21.56
C VAL A 264 -8.06 4.20 21.91
N THR A 265 -8.15 2.87 21.98
CA THR A 265 -7.02 2.00 22.21
C THR A 265 -6.63 1.29 20.93
N VAL A 266 -5.34 1.27 20.62
CA VAL A 266 -4.80 0.58 19.44
C VAL A 266 -3.73 -0.41 19.88
N GLU A 267 -3.94 -1.68 19.59
CA GLU A 267 -2.98 -2.76 19.75
C GLU A 267 -2.47 -3.20 18.37
N ARG A 268 -1.14 -3.35 18.25
CA ARG A 268 -0.50 -3.83 17.01
C ARG A 268 -0.37 -5.34 17.05
N LEU A 269 -1.12 -6.05 16.22
CA LEU A 269 -0.99 -7.50 16.04
C LEU A 269 0.06 -7.75 14.95
N ARG A 270 1.25 -8.16 15.37
CA ARG A 270 2.41 -8.32 14.49
C ARG A 270 2.22 -9.47 13.52
N ILE A 271 2.36 -9.20 12.22
CA ILE A 271 2.30 -10.21 11.17
C ILE A 271 3.60 -11.00 11.13
N GLN A 272 3.50 -12.32 11.22
CA GLN A 272 4.63 -13.21 10.96
C GLN A 272 4.79 -13.36 9.45
N GLN A 273 5.94 -12.95 8.94
CA GLN A 273 6.24 -13.09 7.52
C GLN A 273 6.69 -14.53 7.20
N LEU A 274 6.15 -15.11 6.12
CA LEU A 274 6.58 -16.43 5.66
C LEU A 274 8.02 -16.41 5.14
N ARG A 275 8.42 -15.28 4.52
CA ARG A 275 9.77 -15.04 4.00
C ARG A 275 10.30 -13.70 4.47
N HIS A 276 11.56 -13.68 4.85
CA HIS A 276 12.27 -12.48 5.27
C HIS A 276 13.17 -11.96 4.16
N PHE A 277 13.60 -10.70 4.28
CA PHE A 277 14.57 -10.09 3.37
C PHE A 277 15.95 -10.07 4.00
N PHE A 278 16.96 -10.46 3.22
CA PHE A 278 18.34 -10.55 3.64
C PHE A 278 19.25 -9.72 2.72
N GLU A 279 20.33 -9.22 3.28
CA GLU A 279 21.40 -8.56 2.54
C GLU A 279 22.66 -9.44 2.62
N LEU A 280 23.21 -9.82 1.47
CA LEU A 280 24.37 -10.70 1.39
C LEU A 280 25.60 -9.96 0.83
N PRO A 281 26.78 -10.23 1.35
CA PRO A 281 27.07 -11.06 2.53
C PRO A 281 26.40 -10.53 3.80
N ALA A 282 26.13 -11.38 4.79
CA ALA A 282 25.47 -11.00 6.05
C ALA A 282 26.31 -9.91 6.78
N GLU A 283 27.62 -10.09 6.79
CA GLU A 283 28.57 -9.10 7.32
C GLU A 283 29.42 -8.52 6.19
N GLY A 284 29.70 -7.22 6.27
CA GLY A 284 30.54 -6.52 5.29
C GLY A 284 29.87 -6.34 3.93
N VAL A 285 30.72 -6.26 2.90
CA VAL A 285 30.37 -5.97 1.50
C VAL A 285 31.24 -6.85 0.62
N ALA A 286 30.68 -7.49 -0.41
CA ALA A 286 31.45 -8.36 -1.32
C ALA A 286 32.52 -7.56 -2.08
N GLN A 287 33.75 -8.05 -2.05
CA GLN A 287 34.91 -7.47 -2.69
C GLN A 287 35.31 -8.19 -4.00
N SER A 288 34.64 -9.31 -4.28
CA SER A 288 34.84 -10.08 -5.51
C SER A 288 33.61 -10.87 -5.90
N VAL A 289 33.60 -11.40 -7.13
CA VAL A 289 32.51 -12.26 -7.64
C VAL A 289 32.48 -13.58 -6.87
N GLU A 290 33.63 -14.11 -6.46
CA GLU A 290 33.74 -15.33 -5.65
C GLU A 290 33.07 -15.16 -4.28
N GLU A 291 33.27 -13.99 -3.64
CA GLU A 291 32.61 -13.66 -2.37
C GLU A 291 31.08 -13.55 -2.53
N ILE A 292 30.60 -13.01 -3.66
CA ILE A 292 29.17 -12.99 -3.98
C ILE A 292 28.62 -14.40 -3.99
N PHE A 293 29.19 -15.30 -4.78
CA PHE A 293 28.71 -16.68 -4.90
C PHE A 293 28.83 -17.46 -3.58
N SER A 294 29.94 -17.29 -2.86
CA SER A 294 30.11 -17.93 -1.55
C SER A 294 29.03 -17.51 -0.56
N SER A 295 28.74 -16.22 -0.48
CA SER A 295 27.70 -15.70 0.43
C SER A 295 26.30 -16.18 0.08
N ILE A 296 25.98 -16.34 -1.21
CA ILE A 296 24.73 -16.90 -1.68
C ILE A 296 24.61 -18.39 -1.28
N MET A 297 25.69 -19.15 -1.48
CA MET A 297 25.70 -20.58 -1.13
C MET A 297 25.57 -20.79 0.38
N GLU A 298 26.31 -20.03 1.19
CA GLU A 298 26.18 -20.04 2.64
C GLU A 298 24.74 -19.77 3.09
N PHE A 299 24.12 -18.72 2.53
CA PHE A 299 22.73 -18.41 2.81
C PHE A 299 21.78 -19.54 2.42
N ALA A 300 21.93 -20.09 1.21
CA ALA A 300 21.08 -21.17 0.72
C ALA A 300 21.20 -22.46 1.56
N GLU A 301 22.39 -22.76 2.09
CA GLU A 301 22.63 -23.90 2.97
C GLU A 301 21.95 -23.76 4.35
N THR A 302 21.63 -22.53 4.79
CA THR A 302 20.88 -22.32 6.04
C THR A 302 19.46 -22.85 5.99
N LYS A 303 18.93 -23.18 4.80
CA LYS A 303 17.55 -23.60 4.54
C LYS A 303 16.50 -22.58 5.02
N GLN A 304 16.89 -21.32 5.16
CA GLN A 304 15.95 -20.23 5.44
C GLN A 304 15.22 -19.86 4.14
N SER A 305 13.90 -19.79 4.22
CA SER A 305 13.11 -19.24 3.12
C SER A 305 13.15 -17.73 3.13
N GLY A 306 13.54 -17.10 2.03
CA GLY A 306 13.64 -15.66 1.99
C GLY A 306 14.08 -15.06 0.69
N TYR A 307 14.00 -13.74 0.64
CA TYR A 307 14.52 -12.90 -0.42
C TYR A 307 15.88 -12.37 -0.03
N PHE A 308 16.82 -12.34 -0.95
CA PHE A 308 18.11 -11.71 -0.70
C PHE A 308 18.46 -10.70 -1.79
N ARG A 309 19.21 -9.67 -1.41
CA ARG A 309 19.90 -8.76 -2.32
C ARG A 309 21.38 -8.69 -1.96
N LEU A 310 22.19 -8.27 -2.91
CA LEU A 310 23.62 -8.23 -2.75
C LEU A 310 24.10 -6.86 -2.24
N LYS A 311 25.09 -6.86 -1.37
CA LYS A 311 25.92 -5.72 -0.99
C LYS A 311 27.26 -5.87 -1.70
N ILE A 312 27.56 -4.98 -2.65
CA ILE A 312 28.73 -5.10 -3.55
C ILE A 312 29.57 -3.84 -3.42
N ASN A 313 30.89 -3.99 -3.35
CA ASN A 313 31.79 -2.85 -3.52
C ASN A 313 31.73 -2.38 -4.99
N TYR A 314 31.58 -1.08 -5.18
CA TYR A 314 31.48 -0.47 -6.54
C TYR A 314 32.61 -0.83 -7.47
N ASP A 315 33.82 -1.03 -6.93
CA ASP A 315 35.01 -1.36 -7.72
C ASP A 315 35.06 -2.83 -8.22
N VAL A 316 34.07 -3.66 -7.87
CA VAL A 316 34.02 -5.05 -8.33
C VAL A 316 33.55 -5.11 -9.77
N GLU A 317 34.39 -5.64 -10.66
CA GLU A 317 34.00 -5.92 -12.05
C GLU A 317 33.01 -7.10 -12.08
N LEU A 318 31.78 -6.81 -12.41
CA LEU A 318 30.72 -7.83 -12.47
C LEU A 318 30.60 -8.41 -13.89
N PRO A 319 30.44 -9.74 -14.03
CA PRO A 319 30.17 -10.33 -15.34
C PRO A 319 28.80 -9.87 -15.86
N PRO A 320 28.65 -9.65 -17.19
CA PRO A 320 27.38 -9.19 -17.78
C PRO A 320 26.19 -10.14 -17.53
N ASP A 321 26.45 -11.41 -17.31
CA ASP A 321 25.46 -12.47 -17.08
C ASP A 321 25.35 -12.85 -15.60
N LEU A 322 25.84 -12.03 -14.66
CA LEU A 322 25.81 -12.31 -13.21
C LEU A 322 24.42 -12.73 -12.73
N ASN A 323 23.38 -11.99 -13.12
CA ASN A 323 22.01 -12.33 -12.70
C ASN A 323 21.60 -13.74 -13.18
N GLN A 324 21.95 -14.11 -14.41
CA GLN A 324 21.64 -15.44 -14.95
C GLN A 324 22.39 -16.53 -14.19
N GLN A 325 23.65 -16.29 -13.84
CA GLN A 325 24.46 -17.22 -13.04
C GLN A 325 23.84 -17.40 -11.64
N ILE A 326 23.39 -16.31 -11.01
CA ILE A 326 22.75 -16.36 -9.69
C ILE A 326 21.43 -17.14 -9.77
N TYR A 327 20.56 -16.88 -10.77
CA TYR A 327 19.32 -17.64 -10.92
C TYR A 327 19.59 -19.14 -11.11
N SER A 328 20.61 -19.51 -11.90
CA SER A 328 21.01 -20.91 -12.08
C SER A 328 21.53 -21.52 -10.78
N LEU A 329 22.24 -20.76 -9.96
CA LEU A 329 22.80 -21.19 -8.68
C LEU A 329 21.71 -21.51 -7.66
N ILE A 330 20.63 -20.70 -7.62
CA ILE A 330 19.53 -20.86 -6.65
C ILE A 330 18.39 -21.76 -7.14
N GLU A 331 18.36 -22.16 -8.41
CA GLU A 331 17.32 -23.01 -8.99
C GLU A 331 17.05 -24.30 -8.17
N PRO A 332 18.07 -25.01 -7.63
CA PRO A 332 17.86 -26.22 -6.86
C PRO A 332 17.07 -26.02 -5.55
N TYR A 333 16.92 -24.79 -5.09
CA TYR A 333 16.24 -24.47 -3.83
C TYR A 333 14.73 -24.18 -3.98
N ASN A 334 14.12 -24.50 -5.14
CA ASN A 334 12.67 -24.52 -5.38
C ASN A 334 11.92 -23.25 -4.92
N ASN A 335 12.44 -22.08 -5.26
CA ASN A 335 11.88 -20.79 -4.84
C ASN A 335 11.84 -20.51 -3.31
N GLU A 336 12.50 -21.30 -2.50
CA GLU A 336 12.69 -20.96 -1.09
C GLU A 336 13.71 -19.83 -0.94
N VAL A 337 14.74 -19.82 -1.78
CA VAL A 337 15.74 -18.77 -1.90
C VAL A 337 15.42 -17.92 -3.12
N ARG A 338 15.14 -16.64 -2.91
CA ARG A 338 14.64 -15.71 -3.94
C ARG A 338 15.58 -14.52 -4.09
N TYR A 339 16.00 -14.23 -5.30
CA TYR A 339 16.97 -13.18 -5.60
C TYR A 339 16.29 -11.86 -6.01
N ASN A 340 16.70 -10.77 -5.34
CA ASN A 340 16.42 -9.40 -5.78
C ASN A 340 17.62 -8.87 -6.58
N PRO A 341 17.47 -8.60 -7.89
CA PRO A 341 18.57 -8.13 -8.73
C PRO A 341 19.03 -6.69 -8.45
N LYS A 342 18.30 -5.94 -7.60
CA LYS A 342 18.73 -4.59 -7.17
C LYS A 342 19.78 -4.72 -6.07
N ALA A 343 21.05 -4.69 -6.47
CA ALA A 343 22.18 -4.68 -5.53
C ALA A 343 22.33 -3.32 -4.83
N ILE A 344 22.94 -3.32 -3.64
CA ILE A 344 23.41 -2.12 -2.95
C ILE A 344 24.90 -1.97 -3.25
N TYR A 345 25.29 -0.83 -3.81
CA TYR A 345 26.68 -0.53 -4.11
C TYR A 345 27.29 0.36 -3.03
N PHE A 346 28.45 -0.05 -2.51
CA PHE A 346 29.23 0.68 -1.51
C PHE A 346 30.47 1.28 -2.16
N ASN A 347 30.97 2.37 -1.58
CA ASN A 347 32.15 3.11 -2.06
C ASN A 347 31.99 3.65 -3.49
N ALA A 348 30.77 3.86 -3.94
CA ALA A 348 30.54 4.56 -5.21
C ALA A 348 31.07 6.00 -5.13
N PRO A 349 31.67 6.55 -6.22
CA PRO A 349 32.05 7.95 -6.27
C PRO A 349 30.90 8.88 -5.90
N GLU A 350 31.17 9.98 -5.18
CA GLU A 350 30.14 10.92 -4.71
C GLU A 350 29.19 11.41 -5.82
N GLN A 351 29.68 11.50 -7.06
CA GLN A 351 28.89 11.86 -8.24
C GLN A 351 27.84 10.81 -8.62
N LEU A 352 27.97 9.56 -8.16
CA LEU A 352 27.04 8.46 -8.39
C LEU A 352 26.26 8.08 -7.12
N SER A 353 26.74 8.47 -5.94
CA SER A 353 26.03 8.26 -4.66
C SER A 353 24.77 9.10 -4.52
N HIS A 354 24.58 10.10 -5.37
CA HIS A 354 23.36 10.90 -5.48
C HIS A 354 22.33 10.34 -6.46
N THR A 355 22.53 9.15 -7.02
CA THR A 355 21.43 8.35 -7.57
C THR A 355 20.68 7.62 -6.46
N ASP A 356 20.41 8.29 -5.36
CA ASP A 356 19.13 8.18 -4.70
C ASP A 356 18.10 8.64 -5.73
N ASP A 357 17.45 7.68 -6.37
CA ASP A 357 16.37 7.87 -7.36
C ASP A 357 15.24 8.77 -6.85
N ASN A 358 15.28 9.18 -5.59
CA ASN A 358 14.27 9.98 -4.91
C ASN A 358 14.59 11.48 -4.77
N ALA A 359 15.85 11.91 -4.81
CA ALA A 359 16.17 13.33 -4.54
C ALA A 359 16.22 14.20 -5.81
N LEU A 360 16.65 13.66 -6.95
CA LEU A 360 16.64 14.37 -8.24
C LEU A 360 15.26 14.42 -8.86
N GLY A 361 14.42 13.41 -8.62
CA GLY A 361 13.07 13.33 -9.18
C GLY A 361 12.16 14.47 -8.72
N LEU A 362 12.09 14.77 -7.43
CA LEU A 362 11.08 15.69 -6.88
C LEU A 362 11.38 17.17 -7.14
N ALA A 363 12.62 17.62 -6.96
CA ALA A 363 12.96 19.03 -7.17
C ALA A 363 13.00 19.41 -8.66
N VAL A 364 13.38 18.47 -9.54
CA VAL A 364 13.46 18.69 -10.98
C VAL A 364 12.09 18.50 -11.64
N ILE A 365 11.31 17.50 -11.25
CA ILE A 365 9.98 17.24 -11.79
C ILE A 365 8.97 18.36 -11.38
N GLN A 366 9.09 18.92 -10.19
CA GLN A 366 8.24 20.04 -9.76
C GLN A 366 8.51 21.36 -10.53
N GLN A 367 9.66 21.48 -11.20
CA GLN A 367 10.01 22.65 -12.02
C GLN A 367 9.83 22.43 -13.52
N MET A 368 9.59 21.21 -13.97
CA MET A 368 9.45 20.87 -15.39
C MET A 368 7.98 20.95 -15.81
N THR A 369 7.68 21.88 -16.68
CA THR A 369 6.37 22.04 -17.33
C THR A 369 6.23 21.19 -18.60
N ASP A 370 7.35 20.65 -19.15
CA ASP A 370 7.40 19.85 -20.37
C ASP A 370 8.23 18.57 -20.18
N PRO A 371 7.65 17.37 -20.37
CA PRO A 371 8.39 16.10 -20.33
C PRO A 371 9.59 16.01 -21.27
N MET A 372 9.59 16.75 -22.39
CA MET A 372 10.72 16.82 -23.30
C MET A 372 11.96 17.51 -22.71
N ASP A 373 11.79 18.37 -21.73
CA ASP A 373 12.91 19.01 -21.04
C ASP A 373 13.68 18.00 -20.19
N PHE A 374 13.01 17.00 -19.62
CA PHE A 374 13.65 15.88 -18.92
C PHE A 374 14.46 15.01 -19.88
N ILE A 375 13.88 14.67 -21.03
CA ILE A 375 14.55 13.86 -22.05
C ILE A 375 15.82 14.58 -22.55
N ARG A 376 15.73 15.89 -22.82
CA ARG A 376 16.89 16.69 -23.25
C ARG A 376 18.02 16.75 -22.21
N GLN A 377 17.70 16.74 -20.93
CA GLN A 377 18.70 16.78 -19.85
C GLN A 377 19.35 15.41 -19.58
N THR A 378 18.67 14.32 -19.92
CA THR A 378 19.13 12.95 -19.62
C THR A 378 19.65 12.20 -20.84
N ILE A 379 19.44 12.71 -22.06
CA ILE A 379 19.74 12.00 -23.32
C ILE A 379 21.23 11.63 -23.46
N ASP A 380 22.11 12.45 -22.90
CA ASP A 380 23.56 12.21 -22.94
C ASP A 380 23.97 10.93 -22.17
N GLN A 381 23.11 10.43 -21.29
CA GLN A 381 23.32 9.19 -20.54
C GLN A 381 22.94 7.94 -21.35
N TYR A 382 22.27 8.12 -22.49
CA TYR A 382 21.76 7.04 -23.34
C TYR A 382 22.30 7.16 -24.78
N PRO A 383 23.61 6.87 -25.00
CA PRO A 383 24.21 6.96 -26.33
C PRO A 383 23.53 5.95 -27.27
N GLY A 384 22.85 6.45 -28.28
CA GLY A 384 22.11 5.67 -29.28
C GLY A 384 20.61 6.00 -29.37
N LEU A 385 20.10 6.87 -28.51
CA LEU A 385 18.76 7.44 -28.66
C LEU A 385 18.81 8.74 -29.48
N ASP A 386 17.93 8.83 -30.47
CA ASP A 386 17.76 10.02 -31.29
C ASP A 386 16.67 10.91 -30.67
N ILE A 387 17.05 12.11 -30.25
CA ILE A 387 16.17 13.05 -29.56
C ILE A 387 15.04 13.54 -30.48
N ASP A 388 15.31 13.68 -31.79
CA ASP A 388 14.31 14.17 -32.74
C ASP A 388 13.25 13.07 -32.99
N MET A 389 13.66 11.80 -33.03
CA MET A 389 12.75 10.67 -33.15
C MET A 389 11.88 10.48 -31.90
N LEU A 390 12.44 10.72 -30.71
CA LEU A 390 11.69 10.70 -29.46
C LEU A 390 10.69 11.86 -29.37
N ALA A 391 11.07 13.06 -29.81
CA ALA A 391 10.18 14.22 -29.85
C ALA A 391 9.00 14.03 -30.81
N GLU A 392 9.24 13.41 -31.96
CA GLU A 392 8.21 13.10 -32.94
C GLU A 392 7.21 12.05 -32.38
N ALA A 393 7.73 10.97 -31.77
CA ALA A 393 6.90 9.96 -31.13
C ALA A 393 6.06 10.53 -29.95
N PHE A 394 6.64 11.44 -29.17
CA PHE A 394 5.93 12.09 -28.07
C PHE A 394 4.79 12.97 -28.57
N LYS A 395 5.02 13.71 -29.67
CA LYS A 395 4.00 14.55 -30.31
C LYS A 395 2.85 13.73 -30.89
N GLU A 396 3.13 12.58 -31.49
CA GLU A 396 2.10 11.65 -31.97
C GLU A 396 1.20 11.15 -30.81
N VAL A 397 1.78 10.83 -29.67
CA VAL A 397 1.04 10.40 -28.46
C VAL A 397 0.19 11.54 -27.89
N GLU A 398 0.72 12.77 -27.82
CA GLU A 398 -0.04 13.94 -27.38
C GLU A 398 -1.23 14.23 -28.29
N ASP A 399 -1.04 14.20 -29.59
CA ASP A 399 -2.09 14.42 -30.58
C ASP A 399 -3.16 13.31 -30.53
N PHE A 400 -2.75 12.06 -30.29
CA PHE A 400 -3.67 10.94 -30.05
C PHE A 400 -4.51 11.13 -28.78
N LEU A 401 -3.90 11.52 -27.67
CA LEU A 401 -4.59 11.77 -26.40
C LEU A 401 -5.55 12.96 -26.48
N ARG A 402 -5.17 14.03 -27.20
CA ARG A 402 -6.05 15.20 -27.45
C ARG A 402 -7.27 14.86 -28.30
N THR A 403 -7.12 13.93 -29.26
CA THR A 403 -8.26 13.47 -30.09
C THR A 403 -9.22 12.58 -29.31
N GLN A 404 -8.75 11.84 -28.30
CA GLN A 404 -9.61 11.03 -27.44
C GLN A 404 -10.33 11.85 -26.34
N SER A 405 -9.74 12.96 -25.86
CA SER A 405 -10.38 13.82 -24.85
C SER A 405 -11.46 14.75 -25.43
N ASN A 406 -11.64 14.81 -26.72
CA ASN A 406 -12.68 15.59 -27.41
C ASN A 406 -13.85 14.73 -27.95
N GLN A 407 -13.91 13.45 -27.62
CA GLN A 407 -15.05 12.54 -27.83
C GLN A 407 -15.68 12.16 -26.48
#